data_0f1eb623d6f45bd42e4e1e8f68786f38
#
_entry.id   0f1eb623d6f45bd42e4e1e8f68786f38
#
_cell.length_a   1.000
_cell.length_b   1.000
_cell.length_c   1.000
_cell.angle_alpha   90.00
_cell.angle_beta   90.00
_cell.angle_gamma   90.00
#
_symmetry.space_group_name_H-M   'P 1'
#
loop_
_entity.id
_entity.type
_entity.pdbx_description
1 polymer ?
#
loop_
_entity_poly.entity_id
_entity_poly.type
_entity_poly.pdbx_seq_one_letter_code
_entity_poly.pdbx_strand_id
1 'polypeptide(L)'
;GVSPDVNAPGARNIDFEQLRASYLEQALGLIEGGADIMLVETIFDTLNAKAALFAIDQAFEQTGERLPIMISGTVTDASGRILSGQTVTAFWYSVRHANPISVGLNCALGAALMRPYIQELGRVAGDTFISCYPNAGMPNPMSDTGFDETPEVTSRLLHSFAEEGLVNIIGGCCGTTPEHITAIEQSTRALAPRALSFTKLLQRA
;
A
#
# COMPACT_ATOMS: atom_id res chain seq x y z
N GLY A 1 2.73 7.42 -16.86
CA GLY A 1 2.91 6.01 -16.55
C GLY A 1 3.53 5.20 -17.68
N VAL A 2 3.96 3.99 -17.38
CA VAL A 2 4.46 3.02 -18.36
C VAL A 2 3.34 2.24 -19.02
N SER A 3 2.19 2.09 -18.34
CA SER A 3 1.01 1.40 -18.90
C SER A 3 0.36 2.24 -20.00
N PRO A 4 -0.23 1.59 -21.02
CA PRO A 4 -0.89 2.30 -22.11
C PRO A 4 -2.08 3.12 -21.61
N ASP A 5 -2.28 4.31 -22.20
CA ASP A 5 -3.50 5.05 -22.07
C ASP A 5 -4.57 4.43 -22.98
N VAL A 6 -5.79 4.26 -22.50
CA VAL A 6 -6.90 3.70 -23.29
C VAL A 6 -7.25 4.56 -24.50
N ASN A 7 -7.05 5.88 -24.40
CA ASN A 7 -7.33 6.83 -25.49
C ASN A 7 -6.12 7.03 -26.42
N ALA A 8 -4.93 6.64 -25.98
CA ALA A 8 -3.69 6.75 -26.75
C ALA A 8 -2.78 5.55 -26.48
N PRO A 9 -3.15 4.33 -26.97
CA PRO A 9 -2.47 3.08 -26.59
C PRO A 9 -0.97 3.01 -26.92
N GLY A 10 -0.50 3.85 -27.83
CA GLY A 10 0.92 3.98 -28.18
C GLY A 10 1.71 4.98 -27.35
N ALA A 11 1.02 5.87 -26.61
CA ALA A 11 1.67 6.92 -25.85
C ALA A 11 2.29 6.36 -24.56
N ARG A 12 3.52 6.79 -24.28
CA ARG A 12 4.26 6.52 -23.04
C ARG A 12 4.99 7.79 -22.63
N ASN A 13 4.81 8.21 -21.39
CA ASN A 13 5.54 9.35 -20.83
C ASN A 13 6.96 8.96 -20.42
N ILE A 14 7.16 7.67 -20.13
CA ILE A 14 8.43 7.11 -19.67
C ILE A 14 8.42 5.62 -19.98
N ASP A 15 9.55 5.05 -20.31
CA ASP A 15 9.69 3.61 -20.50
C ASP A 15 10.12 2.88 -19.22
N PHE A 16 10.09 1.54 -19.28
CA PHE A 16 10.42 0.69 -18.15
C PHE A 16 11.86 0.88 -17.67
N GLU A 17 12.82 0.98 -18.60
CA GLU A 17 14.24 1.10 -18.27
C GLU A 17 14.57 2.45 -17.62
N GLN A 18 13.95 3.53 -18.07
CA GLN A 18 14.08 4.85 -17.46
C GLN A 18 13.55 4.85 -16.03
N LEU A 19 12.38 4.24 -15.80
CA LEU A 19 11.83 4.09 -14.44
C LEU A 19 12.72 3.20 -13.57
N ARG A 20 13.14 2.06 -14.08
CA ARG A 20 14.03 1.14 -13.37
C ARG A 20 15.31 1.85 -12.92
N ALA A 21 15.94 2.61 -13.82
CA ALA A 21 17.17 3.34 -13.50
C ALA A 21 16.94 4.38 -12.38
N SER A 22 15.84 5.14 -12.46
CA SER A 22 15.48 6.12 -11.44
C SER A 22 15.18 5.47 -10.08
N TYR A 23 14.42 4.37 -10.05
CA TYR A 23 14.16 3.62 -8.82
C TYR A 23 15.41 2.95 -8.24
N LEU A 24 16.34 2.50 -9.09
CA LEU A 24 17.60 1.93 -8.64
C LEU A 24 18.45 2.96 -7.88
N GLU A 25 18.59 4.16 -8.42
CA GLU A 25 19.30 5.27 -7.76
C GLU A 25 18.66 5.58 -6.39
N GLN A 26 17.33 5.68 -6.35
CA GLN A 26 16.59 5.91 -5.11
C GLN A 26 16.78 4.77 -4.11
N ALA A 27 16.68 3.51 -4.53
CA ALA A 27 16.85 2.36 -3.66
C ALA A 27 18.26 2.28 -3.06
N LEU A 28 19.28 2.52 -3.87
CA LEU A 28 20.67 2.55 -3.40
C LEU A 28 20.89 3.66 -2.36
N GLY A 29 20.35 4.87 -2.60
CA GLY A 29 20.44 5.97 -1.64
C GLY A 29 19.71 5.68 -0.33
N LEU A 30 18.57 4.98 -0.37
CA LEU A 30 17.85 4.58 0.84
C LEU A 30 18.62 3.52 1.65
N ILE A 31 19.23 2.53 0.99
CA ILE A 31 20.08 1.53 1.65
C ILE A 31 21.29 2.21 2.30
N GLU A 32 22.01 3.07 1.56
CA GLU A 32 23.14 3.83 2.06
C GLU A 32 22.76 4.72 3.26
N GLY A 33 21.54 5.28 3.23
CA GLY A 33 20.97 6.08 4.31
C GLY A 33 20.52 5.26 5.53
N GLY A 34 20.60 3.92 5.50
CA GLY A 34 20.27 3.05 6.63
C GLY A 34 18.78 2.77 6.77
N ALA A 35 18.04 2.69 5.68
CA ALA A 35 16.65 2.25 5.72
C ALA A 35 16.56 0.78 6.15
N ASP A 36 15.60 0.45 7.01
CA ASP A 36 15.35 -0.92 7.49
C ASP A 36 14.33 -1.68 6.64
N ILE A 37 13.50 -0.97 5.90
CA ILE A 37 12.39 -1.53 5.10
C ILE A 37 12.27 -0.72 3.80
N MET A 38 12.02 -1.41 2.69
CA MET A 38 11.64 -0.78 1.42
C MET A 38 10.13 -0.76 1.26
N LEU A 39 9.51 0.43 1.22
CA LEU A 39 8.07 0.60 0.99
C LEU A 39 7.82 1.13 -0.42
N VAL A 40 7.18 0.32 -1.27
CA VAL A 40 6.66 0.74 -2.57
C VAL A 40 5.18 1.08 -2.39
N GLU A 41 4.86 2.37 -2.34
CA GLU A 41 3.52 2.83 -2.00
C GLU A 41 2.86 3.70 -3.06
N THR A 42 1.56 3.94 -2.90
CA THR A 42 0.73 4.78 -3.77
C THR A 42 0.76 4.29 -5.22
N ILE A 43 0.65 2.98 -5.38
CA ILE A 43 0.77 2.32 -6.68
C ILE A 43 -0.52 2.51 -7.47
N PHE A 44 -0.47 3.28 -8.55
CA PHE A 44 -1.54 3.47 -9.52
C PHE A 44 -1.44 2.52 -10.72
N ASP A 45 -0.26 1.98 -10.98
CA ASP A 45 0.12 1.25 -12.18
C ASP A 45 1.03 0.08 -11.80
N THR A 46 0.56 -1.15 -12.06
CA THR A 46 1.30 -2.36 -11.70
C THR A 46 2.59 -2.55 -12.50
N LEU A 47 2.69 -2.02 -13.73
CA LEU A 47 3.92 -2.08 -14.51
C LEU A 47 4.97 -1.12 -13.93
N ASN A 48 4.55 0.06 -13.46
CA ASN A 48 5.41 0.98 -12.72
C ASN A 48 5.92 0.30 -11.42
N ALA A 49 5.02 -0.34 -10.66
CA ALA A 49 5.41 -1.08 -9.45
C ALA A 49 6.44 -2.18 -9.76
N LYS A 50 6.28 -2.90 -10.86
CA LYS A 50 7.26 -3.92 -11.28
C LYS A 50 8.63 -3.34 -11.62
N ALA A 51 8.68 -2.14 -12.20
CA ALA A 51 9.95 -1.44 -12.42
C ALA A 51 10.64 -1.10 -11.09
N ALA A 52 9.88 -0.63 -10.09
CA ALA A 52 10.40 -0.35 -8.75
C ALA A 52 10.89 -1.64 -8.05
N LEU A 53 10.10 -2.71 -8.08
CA LEU A 53 10.46 -3.98 -7.45
C LEU A 53 11.69 -4.62 -8.10
N PHE A 54 11.81 -4.53 -9.42
CA PHE A 54 13.00 -5.00 -10.14
C PHE A 54 14.23 -4.18 -9.77
N ALA A 55 14.10 -2.85 -9.67
CA ALA A 55 15.19 -1.96 -9.26
C ALA A 55 15.64 -2.23 -7.82
N ILE A 56 14.70 -2.50 -6.89
CA ILE A 56 15.01 -2.86 -5.51
C ILE A 56 15.79 -4.19 -5.45
N ASP A 57 15.37 -5.21 -6.20
CA ASP A 57 16.09 -6.49 -6.26
C ASP A 57 17.51 -6.30 -6.81
N GLN A 58 17.67 -5.49 -7.85
CA GLN A 58 18.98 -5.12 -8.40
C GLN A 58 19.84 -4.34 -7.36
N ALA A 59 19.24 -3.44 -6.58
CA ALA A 59 19.95 -2.74 -5.50
C ALA A 59 20.44 -3.72 -4.43
N PHE A 60 19.62 -4.69 -4.05
CA PHE A 60 20.00 -5.75 -3.11
C PHE A 60 21.15 -6.63 -3.65
N GLU A 61 21.15 -6.94 -4.93
CA GLU A 61 22.27 -7.65 -5.57
C GLU A 61 23.57 -6.83 -5.54
N GLN A 62 23.49 -5.53 -5.80
CA GLN A 62 24.66 -4.65 -5.81
C GLN A 62 25.25 -4.40 -4.43
N THR A 63 24.41 -4.26 -3.42
CA THR A 63 24.85 -3.96 -2.05
C THR A 63 25.16 -5.21 -1.24
N GLY A 64 24.61 -6.35 -1.61
CA GLY A 64 24.63 -7.58 -0.81
C GLY A 64 23.69 -7.56 0.38
N GLU A 65 22.88 -6.52 0.54
CA GLU A 65 21.93 -6.33 1.64
C GLU A 65 20.50 -6.50 1.14
N ARG A 66 19.71 -7.35 1.83
CA ARG A 66 18.29 -7.57 1.50
C ARG A 66 17.41 -7.08 2.63
N LEU A 67 16.65 -6.02 2.35
CA LEU A 67 15.69 -5.46 3.29
C LEU A 67 14.28 -6.04 3.05
N PRO A 68 13.43 -6.12 4.09
CA PRO A 68 12.02 -6.44 3.91
C PRO A 68 11.33 -5.46 2.99
N ILE A 69 10.39 -5.96 2.17
CA ILE A 69 9.61 -5.12 1.25
C ILE A 69 8.18 -5.03 1.75
N MET A 70 7.64 -3.82 1.77
CA MET A 70 6.21 -3.53 1.92
C MET A 70 5.67 -2.96 0.62
N ILE A 71 4.42 -3.30 0.28
CA ILE A 71 3.78 -2.86 -0.96
C ILE A 71 2.40 -2.29 -0.64
N SER A 72 2.08 -1.10 -1.19
CA SER A 72 0.78 -0.47 -0.99
C SER A 72 0.23 0.12 -2.29
N GLY A 73 -0.95 -0.35 -2.68
CA GLY A 73 -1.67 0.13 -3.86
C GLY A 73 -2.65 1.24 -3.53
N THR A 74 -3.13 1.94 -4.56
CA THR A 74 -4.11 3.01 -4.43
C THR A 74 -5.31 2.74 -5.32
N VAL A 75 -6.46 2.46 -4.68
CA VAL A 75 -7.75 2.39 -5.36
C VAL A 75 -8.25 3.80 -5.59
N THR A 76 -8.38 4.20 -6.85
CA THR A 76 -8.60 5.60 -7.22
C THR A 76 -10.05 6.06 -7.09
N ASP A 77 -10.99 5.12 -7.07
CA ASP A 77 -12.42 5.43 -7.01
C ASP A 77 -13.27 4.25 -6.50
N ALA A 78 -14.57 4.48 -6.43
CA ALA A 78 -15.55 3.49 -5.99
C ALA A 78 -15.71 2.27 -6.92
N SER A 79 -15.04 2.23 -8.07
CA SER A 79 -15.03 1.03 -8.95
C SER A 79 -14.15 -0.10 -8.39
N GLY A 80 -13.32 0.19 -7.38
CA GLY A 80 -12.43 -0.77 -6.77
C GLY A 80 -11.20 -1.11 -7.60
N ARG A 81 -10.85 -0.23 -8.52
CA ARG A 81 -9.69 -0.42 -9.41
C ARG A 81 -8.62 0.61 -9.14
N ILE A 82 -7.37 0.20 -9.34
CA ILE A 82 -6.25 1.15 -9.47
C ILE A 82 -6.32 1.81 -10.86
N LEU A 83 -5.60 2.90 -11.06
CA LEU A 83 -5.70 3.70 -12.28
C LEU A 83 -5.42 2.90 -13.58
N SER A 84 -4.51 1.93 -13.53
CA SER A 84 -4.23 1.04 -14.68
C SER A 84 -5.27 -0.09 -14.87
N GLY A 85 -6.36 -0.08 -14.09
CA GLY A 85 -7.55 -0.90 -14.31
C GLY A 85 -7.62 -2.21 -13.52
N GLN A 86 -6.56 -2.60 -12.79
CA GLN A 86 -6.56 -3.82 -11.99
C GLN A 86 -7.47 -3.69 -10.76
N THR A 87 -8.21 -4.77 -10.46
CA THR A 87 -8.86 -4.95 -9.15
C THR A 87 -7.81 -5.18 -8.07
N VAL A 88 -8.21 -5.08 -6.81
CA VAL A 88 -7.32 -5.36 -5.66
C VAL A 88 -6.73 -6.77 -5.74
N THR A 89 -7.54 -7.76 -6.11
CA THR A 89 -7.08 -9.14 -6.34
C THR A 89 -6.05 -9.20 -7.46
N ALA A 90 -6.29 -8.57 -8.60
CA ALA A 90 -5.35 -8.55 -9.73
C ALA A 90 -4.06 -7.79 -9.38
N PHE A 91 -4.16 -6.69 -8.62
CA PHE A 91 -3.01 -5.98 -8.07
C PHE A 91 -2.14 -6.91 -7.21
N TRP A 92 -2.73 -7.62 -6.24
CA TRP A 92 -1.98 -8.57 -5.41
C TRP A 92 -1.23 -9.62 -6.25
N TYR A 93 -1.93 -10.27 -7.18
CA TYR A 93 -1.28 -11.27 -8.04
C TYR A 93 -0.18 -10.69 -8.95
N SER A 94 -0.23 -9.40 -9.26
CA SER A 94 0.81 -8.73 -10.05
C SER A 94 2.10 -8.49 -9.26
N VAL A 95 2.02 -8.32 -7.92
CA VAL A 95 3.17 -7.90 -7.09
C VAL A 95 3.64 -8.94 -6.07
N ARG A 96 2.86 -9.99 -5.80
CA ARG A 96 3.17 -10.99 -4.76
C ARG A 96 4.48 -11.76 -4.99
N HIS A 97 4.98 -11.77 -6.21
CA HIS A 97 6.26 -12.43 -6.55
C HIS A 97 7.46 -11.79 -5.85
N ALA A 98 7.35 -10.52 -5.41
CA ALA A 98 8.36 -9.85 -4.60
C ALA A 98 8.43 -10.37 -3.15
N ASN A 99 7.53 -11.29 -2.77
CA ASN A 99 7.45 -11.87 -1.43
C ASN A 99 7.43 -10.82 -0.30
N PRO A 100 6.54 -9.81 -0.38
CA PRO A 100 6.52 -8.72 0.58
C PRO A 100 6.10 -9.21 1.97
N ILE A 101 6.62 -8.56 3.03
CA ILE A 101 6.17 -8.79 4.41
C ILE A 101 4.75 -8.26 4.63
N SER A 102 4.37 -7.19 3.93
CA SER A 102 3.00 -6.68 3.94
C SER A 102 2.55 -6.20 2.56
N VAL A 103 1.25 -6.32 2.34
CA VAL A 103 0.56 -5.69 1.22
C VAL A 103 -0.62 -4.88 1.76
N GLY A 104 -0.91 -3.75 1.15
CA GLY A 104 -1.96 -2.88 1.66
C GLY A 104 -2.50 -1.91 0.64
N LEU A 105 -3.30 -0.98 1.17
CA LEU A 105 -3.86 0.13 0.41
C LEU A 105 -3.62 1.44 1.14
N ASN A 106 -3.36 2.50 0.40
CA ASN A 106 -3.23 3.84 0.94
C ASN A 106 -3.80 4.89 -0.01
N CYS A 107 -4.10 6.06 0.53
CA CYS A 107 -4.50 7.25 -0.22
C CYS A 107 -5.84 7.12 -0.99
N ALA A 108 -6.21 8.17 -1.69
CA ALA A 108 -7.42 8.39 -2.51
C ALA A 108 -8.73 8.31 -1.73
N LEU A 109 -8.92 7.30 -0.87
CA LEU A 109 -10.15 7.05 -0.12
C LEU A 109 -9.93 7.24 1.38
N GLY A 110 -10.98 7.64 2.09
CA GLY A 110 -11.07 7.52 3.54
C GLY A 110 -11.32 6.07 3.97
N ALA A 111 -11.18 5.79 5.27
CA ALA A 111 -11.26 4.43 5.81
C ALA A 111 -12.58 3.73 5.48
N ALA A 112 -13.71 4.43 5.60
CA ALA A 112 -15.03 3.85 5.34
C ALA A 112 -15.16 3.30 3.91
N LEU A 113 -14.69 4.04 2.91
CA LEU A 113 -14.72 3.64 1.50
C LEU A 113 -13.65 2.60 1.16
N MET A 114 -12.54 2.55 1.90
CA MET A 114 -11.45 1.60 1.69
C MET A 114 -11.76 0.21 2.26
N ARG A 115 -12.68 0.10 3.23
CA ARG A 115 -13.01 -1.15 3.94
C ARG A 115 -13.25 -2.36 3.04
N PRO A 116 -14.13 -2.33 2.01
CA PRO A 116 -14.41 -3.52 1.20
C PRO A 116 -13.17 -4.03 0.47
N TYR A 117 -12.26 -3.13 0.10
CA TYR A 117 -11.03 -3.47 -0.62
C TYR A 117 -9.98 -4.07 0.31
N ILE A 118 -9.88 -3.59 1.56
CA ILE A 118 -9.05 -4.21 2.61
C ILE A 118 -9.57 -5.62 2.94
N GLN A 119 -10.88 -5.81 3.02
CA GLN A 119 -11.49 -7.14 3.23
C GLN A 119 -11.18 -8.09 2.06
N GLU A 120 -11.27 -7.61 0.81
CA GLU A 120 -10.91 -8.39 -0.37
C GLU A 120 -9.43 -8.78 -0.34
N LEU A 121 -8.54 -7.83 -0.08
CA LEU A 121 -7.10 -8.05 -0.01
C LEU A 121 -6.75 -9.08 1.08
N GLY A 122 -7.35 -8.95 2.27
CA GLY A 122 -7.14 -9.88 3.37
C GLY A 122 -7.54 -11.33 3.07
N ARG A 123 -8.50 -11.55 2.15
CA ARG A 123 -8.89 -12.90 1.71
C ARG A 123 -7.90 -13.49 0.72
N VAL A 124 -7.35 -12.71 -0.20
CA VAL A 124 -6.45 -13.21 -1.26
C VAL A 124 -5.00 -13.26 -0.83
N ALA A 125 -4.60 -12.43 0.15
CA ALA A 125 -3.26 -12.35 0.73
C ALA A 125 -3.25 -12.88 2.18
N GLY A 126 -3.88 -14.02 2.41
CA GLY A 126 -4.11 -14.57 3.75
C GLY A 126 -2.85 -14.84 4.58
N ASP A 127 -1.74 -15.11 3.93
CA ASP A 127 -0.42 -15.43 4.51
C ASP A 127 0.53 -14.21 4.61
N THR A 128 0.05 -13.02 4.25
CA THR A 128 0.85 -11.78 4.23
C THR A 128 0.19 -10.76 5.17
N PHE A 129 0.98 -9.92 5.86
CA PHE A 129 0.44 -8.84 6.67
C PHE A 129 -0.34 -7.85 5.80
N ILE A 130 -1.44 -7.31 6.34
CA ILE A 130 -2.26 -6.31 5.67
C ILE A 130 -2.00 -4.95 6.30
N SER A 131 -1.63 -3.97 5.46
CA SER A 131 -1.47 -2.57 5.83
C SER A 131 -2.59 -1.69 5.28
N CYS A 132 -2.96 -0.64 6.02
CA CYS A 132 -4.02 0.30 5.63
C CYS A 132 -3.67 1.73 6.08
N TYR A 133 -3.47 2.64 5.11
CA TYR A 133 -3.17 4.05 5.35
C TYR A 133 -4.14 4.95 4.56
N PRO A 134 -5.42 5.06 5.02
CA PRO A 134 -6.41 5.88 4.35
C PRO A 134 -6.11 7.37 4.51
N ASN A 135 -6.73 8.20 3.67
CA ASN A 135 -6.80 9.63 3.92
C ASN A 135 -7.67 9.90 5.18
N ALA A 136 -7.52 11.08 5.78
CA ALA A 136 -8.40 11.56 6.84
C ALA A 136 -9.77 11.95 6.25
N GLY A 137 -10.48 10.97 5.71
CA GLY A 137 -11.72 11.16 4.96
C GLY A 137 -11.50 11.63 3.51
N MET A 138 -12.40 12.47 3.04
CA MET A 138 -12.38 13.01 1.69
C MET A 138 -11.82 14.45 1.67
N PRO A 139 -11.25 14.89 0.54
CA PRO A 139 -10.79 16.27 0.41
C PRO A 139 -11.92 17.27 0.71
N ASN A 140 -11.65 18.21 1.62
CA ASN A 140 -12.57 19.27 2.01
C ASN A 140 -11.80 20.61 2.14
N PRO A 141 -11.89 21.49 1.12
CA PRO A 141 -11.20 22.77 1.16
C PRO A 141 -11.63 23.71 2.30
N MET A 142 -12.77 23.40 2.95
CA MET A 142 -13.31 24.21 4.07
C MET A 142 -12.79 23.76 5.43
N SER A 143 -12.05 22.66 5.51
CA SER A 143 -11.42 22.22 6.76
C SER A 143 -9.98 22.74 6.87
N ASP A 144 -9.49 22.90 8.10
CA ASP A 144 -8.13 23.38 8.38
C ASP A 144 -7.04 22.42 7.85
N THR A 145 -7.35 21.13 7.75
CA THR A 145 -6.44 20.09 7.24
C THR A 145 -6.61 19.83 5.74
N GLY A 146 -7.61 20.44 5.08
CA GLY A 146 -7.99 20.13 3.71
C GLY A 146 -8.75 18.81 3.54
N PHE A 147 -9.10 18.12 4.65
CA PHE A 147 -9.83 16.85 4.69
C PHE A 147 -10.94 16.91 5.75
N ASP A 148 -11.95 16.02 5.66
CA ASP A 148 -13.19 16.14 6.44
C ASP A 148 -13.23 15.31 7.73
N GLU A 149 -12.31 14.39 7.95
CA GLU A 149 -12.29 13.57 9.16
C GLU A 149 -11.37 14.15 10.24
N THR A 150 -11.87 14.14 11.48
CA THR A 150 -11.10 14.47 12.68
C THR A 150 -10.34 13.23 13.20
N PRO A 151 -9.35 13.40 14.11
CA PRO A 151 -8.67 12.28 14.76
C PRO A 151 -9.62 11.25 15.38
N GLU A 152 -10.72 11.68 15.99
CA GLU A 152 -11.71 10.80 16.62
C GLU A 152 -12.49 9.98 15.60
N VAL A 153 -12.82 10.56 14.46
CA VAL A 153 -13.55 9.87 13.40
C VAL A 153 -12.66 8.81 12.76
N THR A 154 -11.48 9.19 12.32
CA THR A 154 -10.51 8.29 11.68
C THR A 154 -10.10 7.15 12.62
N SER A 155 -9.80 7.46 13.89
CA SER A 155 -9.40 6.44 14.87
C SER A 155 -10.52 5.44 15.15
N ARG A 156 -11.77 5.88 15.27
CA ARG A 156 -12.93 4.99 15.45
C ARG A 156 -13.12 4.04 14.26
N LEU A 157 -12.97 4.54 13.05
CA LEU A 157 -13.08 3.71 11.84
C LEU A 157 -11.98 2.66 11.77
N LEU A 158 -10.73 3.05 12.02
CA LEU A 158 -9.59 2.14 12.00
C LEU A 158 -9.58 1.18 13.19
N HIS A 159 -10.10 1.61 14.35
CA HIS A 159 -10.35 0.70 15.48
C HIS A 159 -11.24 -0.48 15.06
N SER A 160 -12.34 -0.20 14.36
CA SER A 160 -13.22 -1.27 13.89
C SER A 160 -12.54 -2.23 12.89
N PHE A 161 -11.56 -1.75 12.08
CA PHE A 161 -10.77 -2.63 11.21
C PHE A 161 -9.87 -3.56 12.03
N ALA A 162 -9.23 -3.02 13.08
CA ALA A 162 -8.37 -3.80 13.96
C ALA A 162 -9.19 -4.80 14.81
N GLU A 163 -10.32 -4.37 15.37
CA GLU A 163 -11.23 -5.21 16.16
C GLU A 163 -11.77 -6.39 15.35
N GLU A 164 -12.12 -6.17 14.09
CA GLU A 164 -12.57 -7.22 13.16
C GLU A 164 -11.41 -8.09 12.61
N GLY A 165 -10.16 -7.82 12.98
CA GLY A 165 -9.00 -8.55 12.50
C GLY A 165 -8.75 -8.40 11.00
N LEU A 166 -8.98 -7.21 10.44
CA LEU A 166 -8.79 -6.94 9.01
C LEU A 166 -7.35 -6.52 8.68
N VAL A 167 -6.62 -5.97 9.65
CA VAL A 167 -5.33 -5.29 9.44
C VAL A 167 -4.27 -5.73 10.46
N ASN A 168 -3.00 -5.58 10.08
CA ASN A 168 -1.84 -5.78 10.94
C ASN A 168 -1.09 -4.47 11.19
N ILE A 169 -1.10 -3.58 10.20
CA ILE A 169 -0.39 -2.30 10.20
C ILE A 169 -1.37 -1.22 9.80
N ILE A 170 -1.48 -0.17 10.59
CA ILE A 170 -2.40 0.95 10.34
C ILE A 170 -1.69 2.28 10.52
N GLY A 171 -2.15 3.25 9.78
CA GLY A 171 -1.66 4.62 9.81
C GLY A 171 -2.60 5.53 9.05
N GLY A 172 -2.07 6.56 8.44
CA GLY A 172 -2.82 7.49 7.63
C GLY A 172 -2.00 8.04 6.47
N CYS A 173 -2.70 8.64 5.50
CA CYS A 173 -2.12 9.28 4.34
C CYS A 173 -2.51 10.77 4.32
N CYS A 174 -3.05 11.29 3.22
CA CYS A 174 -3.36 12.71 3.10
C CYS A 174 -4.35 13.20 4.18
N GLY A 175 -4.09 14.40 4.72
CA GLY A 175 -4.87 15.00 5.80
C GLY A 175 -4.62 14.44 7.19
N THR A 176 -3.83 13.38 7.34
CA THR A 176 -3.48 12.79 8.62
C THR A 176 -2.44 13.65 9.34
N THR A 177 -2.73 14.04 10.57
CA THR A 177 -1.84 14.81 11.47
C THR A 177 -1.28 13.91 12.57
N PRO A 178 -0.29 14.37 13.36
CA PRO A 178 0.20 13.64 14.53
C PRO A 178 -0.90 13.26 15.52
N GLU A 179 -1.94 14.11 15.67
CA GLU A 179 -3.09 13.86 16.55
C GLU A 179 -3.92 12.67 16.03
N HIS A 180 -4.09 12.53 14.72
CA HIS A 180 -4.73 11.35 14.12
C HIS A 180 -3.97 10.08 14.47
N ILE A 181 -2.64 10.08 14.29
CA ILE A 181 -1.80 8.91 14.60
C ILE A 181 -1.87 8.57 16.09
N THR A 182 -1.83 9.58 16.96
CA THR A 182 -1.98 9.38 18.42
C THR A 182 -3.33 8.74 18.77
N ALA A 183 -4.43 9.24 18.19
CA ALA A 183 -5.77 8.69 18.43
C ALA A 183 -5.91 7.25 17.91
N ILE A 184 -5.36 6.96 16.73
CA ILE A 184 -5.32 5.59 16.15
C ILE A 184 -4.55 4.65 17.07
N GLU A 185 -3.35 5.03 17.49
CA GLU A 185 -2.49 4.22 18.36
C GLU A 185 -3.18 3.93 19.70
N GLN A 186 -3.72 4.96 20.36
CA GLN A 186 -4.42 4.81 21.63
C GLN A 186 -5.64 3.89 21.55
N SER A 187 -6.39 3.98 20.46
CA SER A 187 -7.59 3.17 20.27
C SER A 187 -7.31 1.70 19.93
N THR A 188 -6.15 1.39 19.33
CA THR A 188 -5.87 0.06 18.79
C THR A 188 -4.78 -0.72 19.51
N ARG A 189 -3.97 -0.09 20.36
CA ARG A 189 -2.81 -0.71 21.05
C ARG A 189 -3.12 -2.00 21.82
N ALA A 190 -4.34 -2.15 22.34
CA ALA A 190 -4.77 -3.31 23.12
C ALA A 190 -5.41 -4.41 22.27
N LEU A 191 -5.60 -4.19 20.97
CA LEU A 191 -6.24 -5.16 20.09
C LEU A 191 -5.22 -6.15 19.52
N ALA A 192 -5.68 -7.40 19.33
CA ALA A 192 -4.87 -8.41 18.69
C ALA A 192 -4.70 -8.10 17.19
N PRO A 193 -3.51 -8.32 16.60
CA PRO A 193 -3.34 -8.17 15.17
C PRO A 193 -4.12 -9.25 14.39
N ARG A 194 -4.40 -8.97 13.12
CA ARG A 194 -5.01 -9.95 12.21
C ARG A 194 -4.19 -11.24 12.19
N ALA A 195 -4.87 -12.37 12.35
CA ALA A 195 -4.24 -13.69 12.24
C ALA A 195 -3.88 -14.00 10.76
N LEU A 196 -2.69 -14.57 10.54
CA LEU A 196 -2.29 -15.07 9.23
C LEU A 196 -2.87 -16.47 9.00
N SER A 197 -3.35 -16.73 7.79
CA SER A 197 -3.82 -18.06 7.41
C SER A 197 -2.70 -18.87 6.75
N PHE A 198 -2.10 -19.79 7.50
CA PHE A 198 -1.01 -20.67 7.02
C PHE A 198 -1.50 -21.85 6.17
N THR A 199 -2.77 -21.92 5.80
CA THR A 199 -3.40 -23.06 5.12
C THR A 199 -2.78 -23.41 3.76
N LYS A 200 -1.93 -22.55 3.18
CA LYS A 200 -1.28 -22.80 1.88
C LYS A 200 0.14 -23.35 1.96
N LEU A 201 0.79 -23.34 3.13
CA LEU A 201 2.15 -23.89 3.28
C LEU A 201 2.17 -25.41 3.29
N LEU A 202 1.10 -26.06 3.73
CA LEU A 202 0.98 -27.53 3.80
C LEU A 202 0.56 -28.20 2.48
N GLN A 203 0.19 -27.43 1.44
CA GLN A 203 -0.19 -27.97 0.13
C GLN A 203 0.97 -27.93 -0.90
N ARG A 204 2.17 -27.51 -0.50
CA ARG A 204 3.35 -27.44 -1.35
C ARG A 204 4.53 -28.30 -0.81
N ALA A 205 4.28 -29.13 0.17
CA ALA A 205 5.24 -30.15 0.65
C ALA A 205 4.95 -31.50 -0.01
#